data_07b28e65626d679fb69488f3e1646ba1
#
_entry.id   07b28e65626d679fb69488f3e1646ba1
#
_cell.length_a   1.000
_cell.length_b   1.000
_cell.length_c   1.000
_cell.angle_alpha   90.00
_cell.angle_beta   90.00
_cell.angle_gamma   90.00
#
_symmetry.space_group_name_H-M   'P 1'
#
loop_
_entity.id
_entity.type
_entity.pdbx_description
1 polymer ?
#
loop_
_entity_poly.entity_id
_entity_poly.type
_entity_poly.pdbx_seq_one_letter_code
_entity_poly.pdbx_strand_id
1 'polypeptide(L)'
;MKGQRDRGTEGGSTGPALGPLNPRSLDPSPVLQATDIWRVFETGAERLEILRGVDLEVQRGQLVAILGPSGTGKSTLLHVLGALDRPTKGRVVLDSLDVFSYPESKLHELRNRKVGFVFQFHHLLSEFTVLENVAMPLLVAGMARTEALGRAHEVLEEIGFVSRLTHRPAELSGGEQARAAMARALVNEPAVILADEPTGNLDSTSAAALVDLMVRLSSERKMTILVVTHNQAVADRATRRLHLAEGKLSEEANH
;
A
#
# COMPACT_ATOMS: atom_id res chain seq x y z
N MET A 1 -58.14 6.83 24.60
CA MET A 1 -57.67 6.56 23.26
C MET A 1 -56.18 6.90 23.21
N LYS A 2 -55.30 5.88 23.17
CA LYS A 2 -53.84 6.03 23.18
C LYS A 2 -53.33 5.94 21.75
N GLY A 3 -52.72 7.02 21.28
CA GLY A 3 -52.04 7.04 19.97
C GLY A 3 -50.68 6.33 20.02
N GLN A 4 -50.55 5.30 19.27
CA GLN A 4 -49.33 4.52 19.06
C GLN A 4 -48.49 5.23 18.02
N ARG A 5 -47.26 5.62 18.38
CA ARG A 5 -46.26 6.17 17.40
C ARG A 5 -45.45 5.00 16.85
N ASP A 6 -45.62 4.74 15.59
CA ASP A 6 -44.73 3.87 14.81
C ASP A 6 -43.32 4.48 14.75
N ARG A 7 -42.34 3.72 15.24
CA ARG A 7 -40.92 3.99 15.01
C ARG A 7 -40.50 3.21 13.76
N GLY A 8 -40.32 3.94 12.64
CA GLY A 8 -39.68 3.42 11.45
C GLY A 8 -38.26 2.94 11.77
N THR A 9 -38.02 1.67 11.54
CA THR A 9 -36.70 1.07 11.54
C THR A 9 -35.97 1.47 10.25
N GLU A 10 -35.02 2.40 10.35
CA GLU A 10 -34.06 2.65 9.29
C GLU A 10 -33.19 1.40 9.12
N GLY A 11 -33.40 0.71 8.00
CA GLY A 11 -32.56 -0.40 7.55
C GLY A 11 -31.19 0.14 7.09
N GLY A 12 -30.23 0.22 8.00
CA GLY A 12 -28.84 0.49 7.65
C GLY A 12 -28.31 -0.67 6.80
N SER A 13 -28.04 -0.40 5.51
CA SER A 13 -27.30 -1.29 4.62
C SER A 13 -25.87 -1.45 5.14
N THR A 14 -25.64 -2.50 5.94
CA THR A 14 -24.30 -2.93 6.34
C THR A 14 -23.65 -3.59 5.14
N GLY A 15 -22.71 -2.89 4.50
CA GLY A 15 -21.79 -3.52 3.54
C GLY A 15 -21.11 -4.74 4.18
N PRO A 16 -20.55 -5.67 3.36
CA PRO A 16 -19.95 -6.89 3.87
C PRO A 16 -18.87 -6.59 4.91
N ALA A 17 -18.94 -7.23 6.07
CA ALA A 17 -17.94 -7.11 7.13
C ALA A 17 -16.60 -7.64 6.63
N LEU A 18 -15.51 -6.91 6.88
CA LEU A 18 -14.17 -7.43 6.61
C LEU A 18 -13.93 -8.59 7.58
N GLY A 19 -13.78 -9.80 7.01
CA GLY A 19 -13.51 -11.01 7.77
C GLY A 19 -12.17 -10.98 8.51
N PRO A 20 -11.90 -11.91 9.45
CA PRO A 20 -10.59 -12.04 10.09
C PRO A 20 -9.50 -12.29 9.04
N LEU A 21 -8.29 -11.78 9.27
CA LEU A 21 -7.12 -12.01 8.42
C LEU A 21 -6.88 -13.52 8.32
N ASN A 22 -7.11 -14.07 7.13
CA ASN A 22 -6.89 -15.49 6.87
C ASN A 22 -5.39 -15.72 6.63
N PRO A 23 -4.75 -16.75 7.19
CA PRO A 23 -3.38 -17.10 6.84
C PRO A 23 -3.32 -17.29 5.32
N ARG A 24 -2.34 -16.66 4.70
CA ARG A 24 -2.10 -16.52 3.25
C ARG A 24 -2.47 -17.80 2.51
N SER A 25 -3.67 -17.85 1.94
CA SER A 25 -4.14 -19.00 1.18
C SER A 25 -3.27 -19.19 -0.06
N LEU A 26 -3.01 -20.44 -0.43
CA LEU A 26 -2.39 -20.82 -1.71
C LEU A 26 -3.37 -20.65 -2.90
N ASP A 27 -4.30 -19.71 -2.78
CA ASP A 27 -5.24 -19.36 -3.84
C ASP A 27 -4.45 -18.87 -5.06
N PRO A 28 -4.57 -19.48 -6.23
CA PRO A 28 -3.87 -19.08 -7.44
C PRO A 28 -4.37 -17.75 -8.02
N SER A 29 -5.44 -17.18 -7.47
CA SER A 29 -5.96 -15.90 -7.94
C SER A 29 -5.02 -14.73 -7.58
N PRO A 30 -4.95 -13.71 -8.45
CA PRO A 30 -4.13 -12.54 -8.20
C PRO A 30 -4.60 -11.83 -6.92
N VAL A 31 -3.64 -11.36 -6.12
CA VAL A 31 -3.93 -10.60 -4.90
C VAL A 31 -4.43 -9.20 -5.20
N LEU A 32 -3.96 -8.63 -6.30
CA LEU A 32 -4.37 -7.31 -6.79
C LEU A 32 -4.66 -7.41 -8.29
N GLN A 33 -5.85 -6.97 -8.68
CA GLN A 33 -6.28 -6.90 -10.07
C GLN A 33 -6.89 -5.54 -10.36
N ALA A 34 -6.44 -4.90 -11.42
CA ALA A 34 -7.00 -3.67 -11.97
C ALA A 34 -7.44 -3.93 -13.40
N THR A 35 -8.65 -3.49 -13.76
CA THR A 35 -9.22 -3.72 -15.09
C THR A 35 -9.75 -2.41 -15.65
N ASP A 36 -9.23 -2.03 -16.84
CA ASP A 36 -9.62 -0.85 -17.61
C ASP A 36 -9.62 0.44 -16.75
N ILE A 37 -8.52 0.67 -16.01
CA ILE A 37 -8.40 1.82 -15.10
C ILE A 37 -8.14 3.10 -15.88
N TRP A 38 -9.07 4.04 -15.74
CA TRP A 38 -8.93 5.41 -16.23
C TRP A 38 -8.89 6.39 -15.07
N ARG A 39 -8.02 7.37 -15.19
CA ARG A 39 -8.01 8.52 -14.26
C ARG A 39 -7.87 9.80 -15.05
N VAL A 40 -8.90 10.60 -14.99
CA VAL A 40 -9.03 11.89 -15.70
C VAL A 40 -9.22 12.98 -14.66
N PHE A 41 -8.47 14.05 -14.77
CA PHE A 41 -8.67 15.27 -14.00
C PHE A 41 -9.27 16.34 -14.89
N GLU A 42 -10.31 16.99 -14.41
CA GLU A 42 -10.95 18.11 -15.08
C GLU A 42 -10.61 19.40 -14.32
N THR A 43 -9.88 20.30 -14.98
CA THR A 43 -9.48 21.58 -14.40
C THR A 43 -9.98 22.70 -15.32
N GLY A 44 -11.17 23.23 -15.03
CA GLY A 44 -11.80 24.24 -15.87
C GLY A 44 -12.10 23.73 -17.27
N ALA A 45 -11.42 24.27 -18.29
CA ALA A 45 -11.60 23.87 -19.69
C ALA A 45 -10.66 22.73 -20.13
N GLU A 46 -9.71 22.33 -19.31
CA GLU A 46 -8.72 21.30 -19.64
C GLU A 46 -9.12 19.94 -19.03
N ARG A 47 -9.04 18.91 -19.89
CA ARG A 47 -9.22 17.50 -19.51
C ARG A 47 -7.88 16.79 -19.63
N LEU A 48 -7.31 16.40 -18.48
CA LEU A 48 -6.03 15.72 -18.40
C LEU A 48 -6.23 14.22 -18.11
N GLU A 49 -5.98 13.38 -19.09
CA GLU A 49 -6.06 11.91 -18.96
C GLU A 49 -4.72 11.36 -18.50
N ILE A 50 -4.62 10.99 -17.22
CA ILE A 50 -3.39 10.45 -16.59
C ILE A 50 -3.27 8.96 -16.82
N LEU A 51 -4.36 8.20 -16.63
CA LEU A 51 -4.41 6.76 -16.88
C LEU A 51 -5.44 6.48 -17.97
N ARG A 52 -5.11 5.57 -18.90
CA ARG A 52 -5.86 5.35 -20.13
C ARG A 52 -6.10 3.87 -20.39
N GLY A 53 -6.97 3.24 -19.57
CA GLY A 53 -7.30 1.82 -19.69
C GLY A 53 -6.16 0.93 -19.24
N VAL A 54 -5.69 1.12 -18.00
CA VAL A 54 -4.62 0.29 -17.42
C VAL A 54 -5.20 -1.02 -16.91
N ASP A 55 -4.62 -2.12 -17.38
CA ASP A 55 -4.85 -3.47 -16.86
C ASP A 55 -3.61 -3.95 -16.12
N LEU A 56 -3.81 -4.56 -14.95
CA LEU A 56 -2.74 -5.07 -14.09
C LEU A 56 -3.24 -6.25 -13.27
N GLU A 57 -2.44 -7.32 -13.23
CA GLU A 57 -2.58 -8.40 -12.27
C GLU A 57 -1.28 -8.62 -11.51
N VAL A 58 -1.37 -8.77 -10.18
CA VAL A 58 -0.22 -9.05 -9.32
C VAL A 58 -0.52 -10.31 -8.53
N GLN A 59 0.36 -11.30 -8.67
CA GLN A 59 0.24 -12.57 -7.94
C GLN A 59 0.79 -12.43 -6.52
N ARG A 60 0.31 -13.30 -5.62
CA ARG A 60 0.81 -13.33 -4.23
C ARG A 60 2.31 -13.62 -4.19
N GLY A 61 3.03 -12.87 -3.35
CA GLY A 61 4.47 -13.03 -3.15
C GLY A 61 5.33 -12.44 -4.26
N GLN A 62 4.76 -11.76 -5.26
CA GLN A 62 5.54 -11.07 -6.27
C GLN A 62 6.11 -9.73 -5.77
N LEU A 63 7.34 -9.44 -6.15
CA LEU A 63 7.91 -8.10 -6.15
C LEU A 63 7.80 -7.56 -7.57
N VAL A 64 6.89 -6.62 -7.80
CA VAL A 64 6.63 -6.02 -9.12
C VAL A 64 7.15 -4.59 -9.13
N ALA A 65 7.95 -4.23 -10.14
CA ALA A 65 8.39 -2.86 -10.36
C ALA A 65 7.66 -2.25 -11.57
N ILE A 66 7.10 -1.05 -11.39
CA ILE A 66 6.55 -0.24 -12.47
C ILE A 66 7.51 0.92 -12.72
N LEU A 67 8.13 0.91 -13.87
CA LEU A 67 9.06 1.93 -14.35
C LEU A 67 8.33 2.97 -15.21
N GLY A 68 8.94 4.12 -15.37
CA GLY A 68 8.49 5.17 -16.29
C GLY A 68 9.04 6.54 -15.92
N PRO A 69 9.06 7.51 -16.84
CA PRO A 69 9.47 8.88 -16.57
C PRO A 69 8.64 9.57 -15.48
N SER A 70 9.16 10.64 -14.91
CA SER A 70 8.38 11.47 -13.99
C SER A 70 7.14 12.05 -14.69
N GLY A 71 6.01 12.11 -13.96
CA GLY A 71 4.77 12.66 -14.50
C GLY A 71 3.93 11.70 -15.35
N THR A 72 4.34 10.44 -15.57
CA THR A 72 3.58 9.46 -16.38
C THR A 72 2.35 8.87 -15.69
N GLY A 73 2.08 9.23 -14.41
CA GLY A 73 0.93 8.73 -13.67
C GLY A 73 1.22 7.55 -12.73
N LYS A 74 2.50 7.22 -12.46
CA LYS A 74 2.89 6.10 -11.56
C LYS A 74 2.28 6.23 -10.16
N SER A 75 2.45 7.38 -9.50
CA SER A 75 1.86 7.64 -8.18
C SER A 75 0.34 7.66 -8.24
N THR A 76 -0.26 8.19 -9.31
CA THR A 76 -1.71 8.16 -9.53
C THR A 76 -2.23 6.73 -9.62
N LEU A 77 -1.54 5.87 -10.38
CA LEU A 77 -1.90 4.44 -10.46
C LEU A 77 -1.82 3.79 -9.07
N LEU A 78 -0.73 4.02 -8.35
CA LEU A 78 -0.53 3.47 -7.01
C LEU A 78 -1.59 3.95 -6.02
N HIS A 79 -2.01 5.22 -6.09
CA HIS A 79 -3.10 5.77 -5.28
C HIS A 79 -4.45 5.12 -5.59
N VAL A 80 -4.75 4.86 -6.87
CA VAL A 80 -5.98 4.16 -7.27
C VAL A 80 -5.95 2.71 -6.78
N LEU A 81 -4.84 1.99 -6.98
CA LEU A 81 -4.69 0.60 -6.53
C LEU A 81 -4.81 0.46 -5.01
N GLY A 82 -4.32 1.46 -4.28
CA GLY A 82 -4.37 1.50 -2.81
C GLY A 82 -5.62 2.14 -2.22
N ALA A 83 -6.64 2.44 -3.03
CA ALA A 83 -7.88 3.09 -2.58
C ALA A 83 -7.68 4.46 -1.92
N LEU A 84 -6.61 5.19 -2.25
CA LEU A 84 -6.40 6.59 -1.85
C LEU A 84 -7.14 7.55 -2.79
N ASP A 85 -7.34 7.13 -4.04
CA ASP A 85 -8.07 7.89 -5.05
C ASP A 85 -9.00 6.94 -5.82
N ARG A 86 -10.15 7.48 -6.29
CA ARG A 86 -11.09 6.71 -7.11
C ARG A 86 -10.72 6.81 -8.59
N PRO A 87 -10.75 5.71 -9.35
CA PRO A 87 -10.63 5.78 -10.79
C PRO A 87 -11.86 6.50 -11.38
N THR A 88 -11.68 7.17 -12.52
CA THR A 88 -12.81 7.74 -13.29
C THR A 88 -13.63 6.61 -13.93
N LYS A 89 -12.96 5.51 -14.30
CA LYS A 89 -13.56 4.29 -14.85
C LYS A 89 -12.66 3.10 -14.55
N GLY A 90 -13.24 1.91 -14.52
CA GLY A 90 -12.52 0.66 -14.28
C GLY A 90 -12.81 0.08 -12.91
N ARG A 91 -12.14 -1.03 -12.61
CA ARG A 91 -12.37 -1.83 -11.41
C ARG A 91 -11.05 -2.23 -10.77
N VAL A 92 -10.99 -2.17 -9.43
CA VAL A 92 -9.87 -2.69 -8.63
C VAL A 92 -10.39 -3.77 -7.70
N VAL A 93 -9.78 -4.94 -7.76
CA VAL A 93 -10.02 -6.06 -6.81
C VAL A 93 -8.75 -6.26 -6.01
N LEU A 94 -8.86 -6.24 -4.69
CA LEU A 94 -7.76 -6.46 -3.76
C LEU A 94 -8.16 -7.57 -2.79
N ASP A 95 -7.38 -8.65 -2.75
CA ASP A 95 -7.62 -9.81 -1.88
C ASP A 95 -9.07 -10.32 -2.00
N SER A 96 -9.53 -10.49 -3.24
CA SER A 96 -10.89 -10.89 -3.64
C SER A 96 -12.00 -9.87 -3.34
N LEU A 97 -11.66 -8.67 -2.83
CA LEU A 97 -12.63 -7.62 -2.52
C LEU A 97 -12.66 -6.59 -3.65
N ASP A 98 -13.84 -6.29 -4.18
CA ASP A 98 -14.03 -5.16 -5.11
C ASP A 98 -13.95 -3.85 -4.31
N VAL A 99 -12.81 -3.15 -4.45
CA VAL A 99 -12.45 -2.01 -3.61
C VAL A 99 -13.51 -0.91 -3.65
N PHE A 100 -13.95 -0.54 -4.85
CA PHE A 100 -14.82 0.63 -5.03
C PHE A 100 -16.32 0.30 -4.98
N SER A 101 -16.67 -0.96 -4.72
CA SER A 101 -18.04 -1.35 -4.31
C SER A 101 -18.37 -0.92 -2.88
N TYR A 102 -17.35 -0.64 -2.07
CA TYR A 102 -17.52 -0.15 -0.70
C TYR A 102 -17.82 1.36 -0.67
N PRO A 103 -18.65 1.81 0.27
CA PRO A 103 -18.86 3.24 0.50
C PRO A 103 -17.57 3.90 1.01
N GLU A 104 -17.40 5.19 0.72
CA GLU A 104 -16.20 5.97 1.10
C GLU A 104 -15.85 5.81 2.58
N SER A 105 -16.86 5.79 3.44
CA SER A 105 -16.72 5.61 4.89
C SER A 105 -16.10 4.27 5.31
N LYS A 106 -15.98 3.30 4.40
CA LYS A 106 -15.37 1.98 4.67
C LYS A 106 -14.01 1.80 4.00
N LEU A 107 -13.65 2.65 3.04
CA LEU A 107 -12.37 2.55 2.34
C LEU A 107 -11.16 2.73 3.27
N HIS A 108 -11.28 3.56 4.31
CA HIS A 108 -10.19 3.73 5.28
C HIS A 108 -9.90 2.44 6.07
N GLU A 109 -10.93 1.67 6.43
CA GLU A 109 -10.78 0.38 7.12
C GLU A 109 -10.14 -0.66 6.20
N LEU A 110 -10.57 -0.72 4.92
CA LEU A 110 -9.98 -1.59 3.91
C LEU A 110 -8.50 -1.25 3.70
N ARG A 111 -8.16 0.02 3.51
CA ARG A 111 -6.77 0.47 3.37
C ARG A 111 -5.92 0.06 4.56
N ASN A 112 -6.39 0.38 5.77
CA ASN A 112 -5.66 0.08 7.00
C ASN A 112 -5.33 -1.41 7.13
N ARG A 113 -6.28 -2.29 6.77
CA ARG A 113 -6.13 -3.74 6.93
C ARG A 113 -5.44 -4.44 5.77
N LYS A 114 -5.59 -3.94 4.54
CA LYS A 114 -5.19 -4.67 3.32
C LYS A 114 -4.01 -4.07 2.59
N VAL A 115 -3.69 -2.80 2.86
CA VAL A 115 -2.65 -2.08 2.12
C VAL A 115 -1.61 -1.50 3.08
N GLY A 116 -0.35 -1.83 2.85
CA GLY A 116 0.79 -1.13 3.43
C GLY A 116 1.31 -0.07 2.47
N PHE A 117 1.49 1.17 2.92
CA PHE A 117 2.07 2.23 2.09
C PHE A 117 3.47 2.60 2.53
N VAL A 118 4.38 2.74 1.55
CA VAL A 118 5.70 3.32 1.72
C VAL A 118 5.85 4.45 0.70
N PHE A 119 6.11 5.67 1.18
CA PHE A 119 6.25 6.86 0.36
C PHE A 119 7.70 7.35 0.32
N GLN A 120 8.06 8.09 -0.71
CA GLN A 120 9.38 8.68 -0.89
C GLN A 120 9.84 9.53 0.31
N PHE A 121 8.93 10.30 0.92
CA PHE A 121 9.19 11.12 2.11
C PHE A 121 8.85 10.42 3.43
N HIS A 122 8.63 9.10 3.41
CA HIS A 122 8.35 8.22 4.55
C HIS A 122 7.12 8.59 5.40
N HIS A 123 6.76 9.86 5.54
CA HIS A 123 5.62 10.38 6.32
C HIS A 123 5.51 9.78 7.72
N LEU A 124 6.65 9.68 8.42
CA LEU A 124 6.66 9.33 9.83
C LEU A 124 6.13 10.51 10.65
N LEU A 125 5.35 10.22 11.67
CA LEU A 125 4.81 11.21 12.60
C LEU A 125 5.93 11.70 13.51
N SER A 126 6.29 12.98 13.41
CA SER A 126 7.47 13.60 14.07
C SER A 126 7.44 13.51 15.59
N GLU A 127 6.24 13.59 16.19
CA GLU A 127 6.04 13.60 17.64
C GLU A 127 6.10 12.21 18.28
N PHE A 128 6.07 11.15 17.46
CA PHE A 128 6.04 9.76 17.90
C PHE A 128 7.39 9.08 17.69
N THR A 129 7.75 8.16 18.58
CA THR A 129 8.91 7.28 18.43
C THR A 129 8.74 6.33 17.24
N VAL A 130 9.82 5.65 16.85
CA VAL A 130 9.78 4.57 15.84
C VAL A 130 8.75 3.52 16.21
N LEU A 131 8.80 3.02 17.46
CA LEU A 131 7.88 2.00 17.94
C LEU A 131 6.42 2.46 17.86
N GLU A 132 6.13 3.70 18.24
CA GLU A 132 4.78 4.28 18.17
C GLU A 132 4.33 4.52 16.73
N ASN A 133 5.22 4.98 15.85
CA ASN A 133 4.93 5.12 14.42
C ASN A 133 4.52 3.78 13.80
N VAL A 134 5.25 2.72 14.12
CA VAL A 134 4.95 1.37 13.60
C VAL A 134 3.67 0.81 14.21
N ALA A 135 3.37 1.10 15.48
CA ALA A 135 2.12 0.67 16.12
C ALA A 135 0.87 1.42 15.64
N MET A 136 1.04 2.61 15.02
CA MET A 136 -0.07 3.50 14.68
C MET A 136 -1.19 2.84 13.85
N PRO A 137 -0.90 2.05 12.79
CA PRO A 137 -1.95 1.38 12.03
C PRO A 137 -2.80 0.42 12.87
N LEU A 138 -2.21 -0.27 13.85
CA LEU A 138 -2.90 -1.17 14.77
C LEU A 138 -3.79 -0.40 15.75
N LEU A 139 -3.29 0.74 16.26
CA LEU A 139 -4.07 1.63 17.14
C LEU A 139 -5.28 2.21 16.42
N VAL A 140 -5.11 2.62 15.15
CA VAL A 140 -6.20 3.10 14.28
C VAL A 140 -7.22 1.99 14.01
N ALA A 141 -6.77 0.73 13.91
CA ALA A 141 -7.66 -0.44 13.81
C ALA A 141 -8.41 -0.78 15.11
N GLY A 142 -8.13 -0.07 16.23
CA GLY A 142 -8.79 -0.27 17.52
C GLY A 142 -8.11 -1.30 18.42
N MET A 143 -6.89 -1.73 18.12
CA MET A 143 -6.12 -2.63 18.97
C MET A 143 -5.70 -1.94 20.27
N ALA A 144 -5.68 -2.66 21.39
CA ALA A 144 -5.20 -2.14 22.66
C ALA A 144 -3.73 -1.69 22.57
N ARG A 145 -3.38 -0.54 23.21
CA ARG A 145 -2.05 0.07 23.10
C ARG A 145 -0.91 -0.91 23.42
N THR A 146 -1.06 -1.67 24.48
CA THR A 146 -0.01 -2.62 24.90
C THR A 146 0.23 -3.71 23.85
N GLU A 147 -0.85 -4.24 23.28
CA GLU A 147 -0.80 -5.24 22.23
C GLU A 147 -0.22 -4.66 20.94
N ALA A 148 -0.66 -3.46 20.53
CA ALA A 148 -0.16 -2.77 19.34
C ALA A 148 1.36 -2.50 19.42
N LEU A 149 1.86 -2.05 20.58
CA LEU A 149 3.29 -1.84 20.80
C LEU A 149 4.07 -3.15 20.78
N GLY A 150 3.52 -4.24 21.35
CA GLY A 150 4.12 -5.58 21.29
C GLY A 150 4.28 -6.06 19.85
N ARG A 151 3.22 -6.00 19.04
CA ARG A 151 3.27 -6.38 17.62
C ARG A 151 4.22 -5.49 16.80
N ALA A 152 4.23 -4.19 17.07
CA ALA A 152 5.17 -3.28 16.43
C ALA A 152 6.64 -3.63 16.75
N HIS A 153 6.91 -4.03 18.00
CA HIS A 153 8.24 -4.50 18.41
C HIS A 153 8.65 -5.76 17.66
N GLU A 154 7.76 -6.77 17.59
CA GLU A 154 8.02 -8.02 16.85
C GLU A 154 8.37 -7.76 15.38
N VAL A 155 7.63 -6.89 14.69
CA VAL A 155 7.92 -6.52 13.30
C VAL A 155 9.26 -5.80 13.17
N LEU A 156 9.59 -4.89 14.09
CA LEU A 156 10.87 -4.17 14.10
C LEU A 156 12.05 -5.12 14.37
N GLU A 157 11.86 -6.10 15.26
CA GLU A 157 12.86 -7.15 15.51
C GLU A 157 13.10 -8.00 14.27
N GLU A 158 12.03 -8.43 13.61
CA GLU A 158 12.11 -9.25 12.40
C GLU A 158 12.87 -8.59 11.25
N ILE A 159 12.67 -7.27 11.05
CA ILE A 159 13.42 -6.54 10.02
C ILE A 159 14.81 -6.09 10.50
N GLY A 160 15.21 -6.47 11.73
CA GLY A 160 16.51 -6.14 12.31
C GLY A 160 16.65 -4.67 12.70
N PHE A 161 15.58 -4.04 13.21
CA PHE A 161 15.56 -2.60 13.50
C PHE A 161 15.17 -2.28 14.95
N VAL A 162 15.76 -2.98 15.92
CA VAL A 162 15.48 -2.79 17.35
C VAL A 162 16.33 -1.70 18.05
N SER A 163 17.42 -1.26 17.43
CA SER A 163 18.36 -0.31 18.08
C SER A 163 17.81 1.12 18.19
N ARG A 164 16.68 1.44 17.54
CA ARG A 164 16.13 2.79 17.42
C ARG A 164 14.67 2.92 17.88
N LEU A 165 14.13 1.98 18.62
CA LEU A 165 12.72 1.92 19.02
C LEU A 165 12.18 3.20 19.66
N THR A 166 12.99 3.84 20.50
CA THR A 166 12.63 5.05 21.25
C THR A 166 13.02 6.35 20.56
N HIS A 167 13.72 6.28 19.43
CA HIS A 167 14.13 7.47 18.67
C HIS A 167 12.94 8.06 17.91
N ARG A 168 12.95 9.36 17.73
CA ARG A 168 12.00 10.09 16.88
C ARG A 168 12.53 10.21 15.45
N PRO A 169 11.68 10.48 14.45
CA PRO A 169 12.10 10.58 13.05
C PRO A 169 13.27 11.55 12.80
N ALA A 170 13.33 12.67 13.50
CA ALA A 170 14.41 13.66 13.36
C ALA A 170 15.79 13.14 13.84
N GLU A 171 15.82 12.06 14.61
CA GLU A 171 17.05 11.45 15.14
C GLU A 171 17.54 10.27 14.28
N LEU A 172 16.84 10.00 13.15
CA LEU A 172 17.11 8.89 12.26
C LEU A 172 17.75 9.37 10.95
N SER A 173 18.67 8.57 10.42
CA SER A 173 19.10 8.69 9.02
C SER A 173 17.95 8.39 8.05
N GLY A 174 18.07 8.83 6.78
CA GLY A 174 17.06 8.54 5.75
C GLY A 174 16.79 7.05 5.58
N GLY A 175 17.84 6.21 5.59
CA GLY A 175 17.70 4.77 5.51
C GLY A 175 17.02 4.14 6.74
N GLU A 176 17.25 4.70 7.95
CA GLU A 176 16.54 4.29 9.17
C GLU A 176 15.06 4.69 9.11
N GLN A 177 14.74 5.88 8.61
CA GLN A 177 13.36 6.32 8.39
C GLN A 177 12.64 5.43 7.38
N ALA A 178 13.30 5.06 6.27
CA ALA A 178 12.74 4.16 5.26
C ALA A 178 12.42 2.77 5.84
N ARG A 179 13.31 2.21 6.68
CA ARG A 179 13.06 0.93 7.37
C ARG A 179 11.91 1.04 8.36
N ALA A 180 11.83 2.12 9.13
CA ALA A 180 10.70 2.35 10.03
C ALA A 180 9.37 2.47 9.26
N ALA A 181 9.35 3.15 8.11
CA ALA A 181 8.19 3.24 7.23
C ALA A 181 7.79 1.86 6.65
N MET A 182 8.77 1.04 6.29
CA MET A 182 8.52 -0.34 5.84
C MET A 182 7.92 -1.19 6.97
N ALA A 183 8.45 -1.10 8.21
CA ALA A 183 7.87 -1.79 9.37
C ALA A 183 6.42 -1.36 9.62
N ARG A 184 6.15 -0.06 9.54
CA ARG A 184 4.79 0.47 9.68
C ARG A 184 3.84 -0.06 8.59
N ALA A 185 4.33 -0.21 7.37
CA ALA A 185 3.55 -0.79 6.27
C ALA A 185 3.25 -2.28 6.47
N LEU A 186 4.12 -3.01 7.18
CA LEU A 186 4.03 -4.45 7.43
C LEU A 186 3.12 -4.81 8.62
N VAL A 187 2.97 -3.93 9.61
CA VAL A 187 2.47 -4.27 10.95
C VAL A 187 1.06 -4.86 10.99
N ASN A 188 0.20 -4.49 10.04
CA ASN A 188 -1.15 -5.05 9.87
C ASN A 188 -1.19 -6.30 8.98
N GLU A 189 -0.03 -6.87 8.60
CA GLU A 189 0.04 -8.01 7.68
C GLU A 189 -0.76 -7.80 6.39
N PRO A 190 -0.51 -6.71 5.65
CA PRO A 190 -1.33 -6.33 4.52
C PRO A 190 -1.29 -7.35 3.39
N ALA A 191 -2.30 -7.37 2.53
CA ALA A 191 -2.33 -8.20 1.33
C ALA A 191 -1.28 -7.75 0.30
N VAL A 192 -1.02 -6.44 0.23
CA VAL A 192 -0.02 -5.82 -0.66
C VAL A 192 0.64 -4.61 0.00
N ILE A 193 1.94 -4.45 -0.26
CA ILE A 193 2.66 -3.21 0.01
C ILE A 193 2.78 -2.42 -1.29
N LEU A 194 2.38 -1.15 -1.25
CA LEU A 194 2.49 -0.19 -2.34
C LEU A 194 3.57 0.83 -2.00
N ALA A 195 4.63 0.86 -2.79
CA ALA A 195 5.79 1.71 -2.53
C ALA A 195 5.97 2.73 -3.66
N ASP A 196 5.91 4.03 -3.32
CA ASP A 196 6.10 5.15 -4.24
C ASP A 196 7.50 5.72 -4.06
N GLU A 197 8.39 5.47 -5.03
CA GLU A 197 9.80 5.92 -5.05
C GLU A 197 10.54 5.70 -3.70
N PRO A 198 10.48 4.50 -3.09
CA PRO A 198 10.92 4.28 -1.70
C PRO A 198 12.42 4.52 -1.49
N THR A 199 13.22 4.53 -2.57
CA THR A 199 14.67 4.76 -2.53
C THR A 199 15.08 6.15 -3.02
N GLY A 200 14.12 6.98 -3.45
CA GLY A 200 14.40 8.25 -4.16
C GLY A 200 15.21 9.29 -3.36
N ASN A 201 15.11 9.25 -2.03
CA ASN A 201 15.81 10.18 -1.13
C ASN A 201 16.93 9.53 -0.30
N LEU A 202 17.39 8.33 -0.70
CA LEU A 202 18.38 7.56 0.02
C LEU A 202 19.75 7.61 -0.67
N ASP A 203 20.82 7.55 0.13
CA ASP A 203 22.14 7.22 -0.39
C ASP A 203 22.17 5.79 -0.95
N SER A 204 23.18 5.47 -1.75
CA SER A 204 23.28 4.18 -2.46
C SER A 204 23.29 2.97 -1.52
N THR A 205 23.94 3.07 -0.37
CA THR A 205 24.03 1.99 0.63
C THR A 205 22.67 1.75 1.29
N SER A 206 22.01 2.81 1.72
CA SER A 206 20.66 2.74 2.32
C SER A 206 19.62 2.26 1.31
N ALA A 207 19.72 2.70 0.06
CA ALA A 207 18.84 2.24 -1.03
C ALA A 207 19.01 0.73 -1.27
N ALA A 208 20.25 0.23 -1.38
CA ALA A 208 20.53 -1.19 -1.55
C ALA A 208 19.97 -2.03 -0.37
N ALA A 209 20.18 -1.58 0.87
CA ALA A 209 19.66 -2.25 2.05
C ALA A 209 18.11 -2.32 2.08
N LEU A 210 17.43 -1.26 1.64
CA LEU A 210 15.96 -1.27 1.53
C LEU A 210 15.48 -2.22 0.43
N VAL A 211 16.17 -2.26 -0.72
CA VAL A 211 15.85 -3.20 -1.81
C VAL A 211 16.03 -4.64 -1.34
N ASP A 212 17.14 -4.94 -0.66
CA ASP A 212 17.38 -6.27 -0.09
C ASP A 212 16.30 -6.68 0.92
N LEU A 213 15.83 -5.74 1.75
CA LEU A 213 14.71 -5.98 2.65
C LEU A 213 13.42 -6.32 1.87
N MET A 214 13.08 -5.57 0.81
CA MET A 214 11.90 -5.85 -0.01
C MET A 214 12.00 -7.22 -0.68
N VAL A 215 13.15 -7.58 -1.23
CA VAL A 215 13.40 -8.90 -1.85
C VAL A 215 13.23 -10.01 -0.82
N ARG A 216 13.81 -9.88 0.36
CA ARG A 216 13.69 -10.85 1.46
C ARG A 216 12.23 -11.02 1.90
N LEU A 217 11.50 -9.93 2.11
CA LEU A 217 10.07 -9.97 2.46
C LEU A 217 9.22 -10.67 1.39
N SER A 218 9.50 -10.42 0.12
CA SER A 218 8.80 -11.07 -0.99
C SER A 218 9.13 -12.56 -1.09
N SER A 219 10.43 -12.92 -1.03
CA SER A 219 10.88 -14.30 -1.21
C SER A 219 10.57 -15.20 0.00
N GLU A 220 10.84 -14.73 1.22
CA GLU A 220 10.74 -15.53 2.45
C GLU A 220 9.34 -15.49 3.05
N ARG A 221 8.75 -14.28 3.15
CA ARG A 221 7.41 -14.09 3.73
C ARG A 221 6.26 -14.16 2.73
N LYS A 222 6.56 -14.32 1.44
CA LYS A 222 5.56 -14.25 0.37
C LYS A 222 4.74 -12.95 0.42
N MET A 223 5.38 -11.86 0.87
CA MET A 223 4.78 -10.54 0.84
C MET A 223 4.70 -10.04 -0.60
N THR A 224 3.52 -9.61 -1.01
CA THR A 224 3.35 -8.97 -2.32
C THR A 224 3.74 -7.51 -2.22
N ILE A 225 4.63 -7.06 -3.10
CA ILE A 225 5.13 -5.68 -3.10
C ILE A 225 5.03 -5.12 -4.52
N LEU A 226 4.38 -3.98 -4.68
CA LEU A 226 4.35 -3.22 -5.92
C LEU A 226 5.10 -1.91 -5.70
N VAL A 227 6.18 -1.72 -6.46
CA VAL A 227 7.02 -0.52 -6.38
C VAL A 227 6.86 0.28 -7.65
N VAL A 228 6.56 1.57 -7.54
CA VAL A 228 6.71 2.50 -8.66
C VAL A 228 8.00 3.28 -8.48
N THR A 229 8.85 3.31 -9.50
CA THR A 229 10.18 3.91 -9.40
C THR A 229 10.77 4.26 -10.76
N HIS A 230 11.77 5.13 -10.77
CA HIS A 230 12.69 5.34 -11.89
C HIS A 230 14.08 4.72 -11.63
N ASN A 231 14.26 4.08 -10.47
CA ASN A 231 15.53 3.47 -10.07
C ASN A 231 15.67 2.06 -10.65
N GLN A 232 16.58 1.90 -11.61
CA GLN A 232 16.84 0.62 -12.29
C GLN A 232 17.28 -0.47 -11.31
N ALA A 233 18.07 -0.15 -10.28
CA ALA A 233 18.53 -1.14 -9.31
C ALA A 233 17.38 -1.81 -8.53
N VAL A 234 16.26 -1.12 -8.32
CA VAL A 234 15.04 -1.70 -7.76
C VAL A 234 14.39 -2.65 -8.77
N ALA A 235 14.28 -2.21 -10.03
CA ALA A 235 13.66 -2.97 -11.09
C ALA A 235 14.42 -4.27 -11.41
N ASP A 236 15.74 -4.24 -11.38
CA ASP A 236 16.60 -5.41 -11.63
C ASP A 236 16.44 -6.52 -10.59
N ARG A 237 15.95 -6.17 -9.39
CA ARG A 237 15.68 -7.10 -8.30
C ARG A 237 14.22 -7.56 -8.25
N ALA A 238 13.35 -6.95 -9.04
CA ALA A 238 11.94 -7.31 -9.12
C ALA A 238 11.74 -8.64 -9.86
N THR A 239 10.72 -9.40 -9.46
CA THR A 239 10.34 -10.64 -10.15
C THR A 239 9.61 -10.38 -11.46
N ARG A 240 9.04 -9.18 -11.61
CA ARG A 240 8.33 -8.74 -12.82
C ARG A 240 8.50 -7.24 -13.00
N ARG A 241 8.75 -6.82 -14.24
CA ARG A 241 8.94 -5.42 -14.61
C ARG A 241 7.88 -4.97 -15.58
N LEU A 242 7.31 -3.81 -15.31
CA LEU A 242 6.29 -3.16 -16.11
C LEU A 242 6.73 -1.73 -16.43
N HIS A 243 6.25 -1.19 -17.53
CA HIS A 243 6.53 0.18 -17.95
C HIS A 243 5.23 0.97 -18.09
N LEU A 244 5.14 2.11 -17.41
CA LEU A 244 4.02 3.04 -17.56
C LEU A 244 4.46 4.22 -18.43
N ALA A 245 3.86 4.33 -19.61
CA ALA A 245 4.09 5.41 -20.55
C ALA A 245 2.77 5.88 -21.15
N GLU A 246 2.60 7.19 -21.30
CA GLU A 246 1.41 7.80 -21.91
C GLU A 246 0.07 7.31 -21.32
N GLY A 247 0.07 7.01 -20.01
CA GLY A 247 -1.10 6.51 -19.28
C GLY A 247 -1.44 5.05 -19.53
N LYS A 248 -0.57 4.28 -20.20
CA LYS A 248 -0.73 2.84 -20.48
C LYS A 248 0.38 2.03 -19.82
N LEU A 249 0.01 0.84 -19.35
CA LEU A 249 0.94 -0.11 -18.75
C LEU A 249 1.28 -1.20 -19.78
N SER A 250 2.57 -1.55 -19.87
CA SER A 250 3.08 -2.63 -20.72
C SER A 250 4.11 -3.46 -19.96
N GLU A 251 4.26 -4.73 -20.32
CA GLU A 251 5.36 -5.53 -19.79
C GLU A 251 6.68 -5.12 -20.45
N GLU A 252 7.74 -5.05 -19.66
CA GLU A 252 9.08 -4.90 -20.18
C GLU A 252 9.52 -6.26 -20.74
N ALA A 253 9.89 -6.30 -22.02
CA ALA A 253 10.43 -7.52 -22.62
C ALA A 253 11.72 -7.91 -21.88
N ASN A 254 11.77 -9.11 -21.33
CA ASN A 254 13.00 -9.68 -20.79
C ASN A 254 13.99 -9.85 -21.95
N HIS A 255 15.06 -9.07 -21.96
CA HIS A 255 16.21 -9.24 -22.86
C HIS A 255 17.24 -10.16 -22.23
#